data_a21d224c40e2c801fef010d4a3765276
#
_entry.id   a21d224c40e2c801fef010d4a3765276
#
_cell.length_a   1.000
_cell.length_b   1.000
_cell.length_c   1.000
_cell.angle_alpha   90.00
_cell.angle_beta   90.00
_cell.angle_gamma   90.00
#
_symmetry.space_group_name_H-M   'P 1'
#
loop_
_entity.id
_entity.type
_entity.pdbx_description
1 polymer ?
#
loop_
_entity_poly.entity_id
_entity_poly.type
_entity_poly.pdbx_seq_one_letter_code
_entity_poly.pdbx_strand_id
1 'polypeptide(L)'
;MIKKFLISLGLIGIIALGGAFYGYQKLSDLAKHPITAKAEQFFLLEKGTSSQKLAQLLEEQGIVNHDDVNLLPYLMRFKPELSKFKAGTYSLNGLNTVEDLLKHFSSGKEVQLSVQFIEGKTFKVWREQLAKASYMQHTLNEKSEAEIAQLLGIAHEKLEGWIAPDTYSYVPNSNDLELLKRAYQKQQKALDNAWQNRAENLPLASPYEMLILASIVEKETAVASERPQVASVFINRLRLKMKLQTDPTVIYGMGDRYNGNIRRKDLEEATPYNTYVIDGLPPTPIAMPSEAALKAVSQPDNTPYLYFVADGSGGHKFSKTLNEHNQAVREWIKIERNRKLEKK
;
A
#
# COMPACT_ATOMS: atom_id res chain seq x y z
N MET A 1 80.75 11.00 -6.31
CA MET A 1 79.66 10.23 -5.63
C MET A 1 78.28 10.91 -5.73
N ILE A 2 78.15 12.17 -5.41
CA ILE A 2 76.88 12.92 -5.40
C ILE A 2 76.11 12.90 -6.76
N LYS A 3 76.83 13.10 -7.90
CA LYS A 3 76.20 13.08 -9.23
C LYS A 3 75.59 11.73 -9.57
N LYS A 4 76.21 10.60 -9.23
CA LYS A 4 75.65 9.26 -9.45
C LYS A 4 74.44 9.01 -8.55
N PHE A 5 74.43 9.51 -7.32
CA PHE A 5 73.30 9.42 -6.38
C PHE A 5 72.13 10.24 -6.87
N LEU A 6 72.34 11.47 -7.38
CA LEU A 6 71.24 12.29 -7.96
C LEU A 6 70.65 11.68 -9.22
N ILE A 7 71.46 11.04 -10.09
CA ILE A 7 70.96 10.32 -11.28
C ILE A 7 70.14 9.12 -10.87
N SER A 8 70.59 8.34 -9.86
CA SER A 8 69.82 7.20 -9.34
C SER A 8 68.51 7.64 -8.72
N LEU A 9 68.49 8.75 -7.97
CA LEU A 9 67.28 9.31 -7.38
C LEU A 9 66.27 9.78 -8.48
N GLY A 10 66.80 10.40 -9.56
CA GLY A 10 65.97 10.79 -10.73
C GLY A 10 65.42 9.62 -11.47
N LEU A 11 66.15 8.53 -11.66
CA LEU A 11 65.67 7.29 -12.27
C LEU A 11 64.59 6.62 -11.43
N ILE A 12 64.76 6.55 -10.11
CA ILE A 12 63.73 6.02 -9.19
C ILE A 12 62.47 6.89 -9.26
N GLY A 13 62.61 8.21 -9.32
CA GLY A 13 61.47 9.13 -9.49
C GLY A 13 60.70 8.90 -10.80
N ILE A 14 61.41 8.70 -11.92
CA ILE A 14 60.79 8.42 -13.23
C ILE A 14 60.08 7.05 -13.21
N ILE A 15 60.67 6.02 -12.62
CA ILE A 15 60.03 4.70 -12.50
C ILE A 15 58.79 4.79 -11.59
N ALA A 16 58.87 5.52 -10.48
CA ALA A 16 57.70 5.71 -9.59
C ALA A 16 56.58 6.48 -10.27
N LEU A 17 56.90 7.56 -11.02
CA LEU A 17 55.91 8.30 -11.81
C LEU A 17 55.28 7.44 -12.94
N GLY A 18 56.11 6.65 -13.63
CA GLY A 18 55.64 5.70 -14.65
C GLY A 18 54.72 4.63 -14.06
N GLY A 19 55.08 4.08 -12.90
CA GLY A 19 54.23 3.12 -12.17
C GLY A 19 52.92 3.72 -11.69
N ALA A 20 52.97 4.93 -11.15
CA ALA A 20 51.78 5.67 -10.72
C ALA A 20 50.84 5.98 -11.91
N PHE A 21 51.39 6.42 -13.04
CA PHE A 21 50.64 6.68 -14.26
C PHE A 21 49.99 5.41 -14.83
N TYR A 22 50.74 4.30 -14.85
CA TYR A 22 50.22 3.00 -15.27
C TYR A 22 49.08 2.52 -14.35
N GLY A 23 49.26 2.62 -13.03
CA GLY A 23 48.24 2.31 -12.06
C GLY A 23 46.99 3.17 -12.24
N TYR A 24 47.19 4.47 -12.47
CA TYR A 24 46.09 5.40 -12.77
C TYR A 24 45.30 4.99 -14.01
N GLN A 25 46.00 4.69 -15.13
CA GLN A 25 45.33 4.22 -16.35
C GLN A 25 44.53 2.94 -16.10
N LYS A 26 45.15 1.94 -15.43
CA LYS A 26 44.51 0.66 -15.15
C LYS A 26 43.22 0.84 -14.29
N LEU A 27 43.22 1.69 -13.30
CA LEU A 27 42.02 2.00 -12.49
C LEU A 27 40.98 2.82 -13.28
N SER A 28 41.43 3.72 -14.15
CA SER A 28 40.54 4.50 -15.02
C SER A 28 39.87 3.63 -16.06
N ASP A 29 40.56 2.63 -16.60
CA ASP A 29 40.02 1.69 -17.54
C ASP A 29 39.05 0.72 -16.85
N LEU A 30 39.39 0.22 -15.65
CA LEU A 30 38.49 -0.59 -14.82
C LEU A 30 37.15 0.10 -14.58
N ALA A 31 37.13 1.40 -14.36
CA ALA A 31 35.90 2.15 -14.18
C ALA A 31 34.92 2.04 -15.38
N LYS A 32 35.50 1.86 -16.59
CA LYS A 32 34.77 1.73 -17.86
C LYS A 32 34.48 0.28 -18.24
N HIS A 33 35.00 -0.70 -17.49
CA HIS A 33 34.75 -2.10 -17.81
C HIS A 33 33.26 -2.40 -17.75
N PRO A 34 32.74 -3.20 -18.68
CA PRO A 34 31.34 -3.56 -18.68
C PRO A 34 31.02 -4.47 -17.51
N ILE A 35 29.83 -4.28 -16.94
CA ILE A 35 29.26 -5.19 -15.96
C ILE A 35 28.34 -6.19 -16.67
N THR A 36 28.19 -7.38 -16.06
CA THR A 36 27.25 -8.39 -16.50
C THR A 36 26.04 -8.36 -15.58
N ALA A 37 24.95 -7.75 -16.06
CA ALA A 37 23.67 -7.73 -15.32
C ALA A 37 22.59 -8.47 -16.11
N LYS A 38 21.80 -9.32 -15.45
CA LYS A 38 20.61 -9.92 -16.03
C LYS A 38 19.47 -8.91 -16.04
N ALA A 39 18.54 -9.07 -16.99
CA ALA A 39 17.31 -8.28 -16.96
C ALA A 39 16.60 -8.47 -15.61
N GLU A 40 16.13 -7.36 -15.02
CA GLU A 40 15.45 -7.35 -13.73
C GLU A 40 16.25 -7.89 -12.53
N GLN A 41 17.59 -7.86 -12.60
CA GLN A 41 18.44 -8.24 -11.48
C GLN A 41 18.48 -7.11 -10.44
N PHE A 42 18.30 -7.52 -9.17
CA PHE A 42 18.46 -6.63 -8.01
C PHE A 42 19.71 -7.03 -7.23
N PHE A 43 20.40 -6.03 -6.69
CA PHE A 43 21.55 -6.20 -5.82
C PHE A 43 21.24 -5.65 -4.43
N LEU A 44 21.30 -6.51 -3.40
CA LEU A 44 21.16 -6.11 -2.00
C LEU A 44 22.52 -5.70 -1.43
N LEU A 45 22.61 -4.46 -1.00
CA LEU A 45 23.79 -3.91 -0.31
C LEU A 45 23.45 -3.70 1.17
N GLU A 46 23.99 -4.55 2.03
CA GLU A 46 23.73 -4.52 3.46
C GLU A 46 24.47 -3.36 4.16
N LYS A 47 23.92 -2.89 5.27
CA LYS A 47 24.55 -1.85 6.09
C LYS A 47 25.87 -2.34 6.67
N GLY A 48 26.92 -1.55 6.51
CA GLY A 48 28.25 -1.87 7.01
C GLY A 48 29.11 -2.70 6.04
N THR A 49 28.63 -2.96 4.81
CA THR A 49 29.43 -3.62 3.77
C THR A 49 30.70 -2.79 3.49
N SER A 50 31.87 -3.42 3.58
CA SER A 50 33.16 -2.80 3.21
C SER A 50 33.37 -2.86 1.69
N SER A 51 34.32 -2.05 1.17
CA SER A 51 34.69 -2.08 -0.25
C SER A 51 35.18 -3.46 -0.72
N GLN A 52 35.92 -4.18 0.14
CA GLN A 52 36.35 -5.56 -0.14
C GLN A 52 35.18 -6.52 -0.20
N LYS A 53 34.23 -6.43 0.77
CA LYS A 53 33.06 -7.29 0.78
C LYS A 53 32.14 -7.00 -0.40
N LEU A 54 31.99 -5.73 -0.78
CA LEU A 54 31.22 -5.35 -1.97
C LEU A 54 31.83 -5.98 -3.23
N ALA A 55 33.16 -5.88 -3.39
CA ALA A 55 33.84 -6.48 -4.55
C ALA A 55 33.60 -8.00 -4.63
N GLN A 56 33.69 -8.71 -3.51
CA GLN A 56 33.41 -10.15 -3.42
C GLN A 56 31.95 -10.47 -3.80
N LEU A 57 30.99 -9.73 -3.27
CA LEU A 57 29.57 -9.95 -3.57
C LEU A 57 29.24 -9.70 -5.05
N LEU A 58 29.89 -8.71 -5.68
CA LEU A 58 29.73 -8.46 -7.12
C LEU A 58 30.30 -9.58 -7.98
N GLU A 59 31.40 -10.18 -7.56
CA GLU A 59 31.99 -11.35 -8.21
C GLU A 59 31.12 -12.60 -8.02
N GLU A 60 30.71 -12.90 -6.77
CA GLU A 60 29.84 -14.03 -6.42
C GLU A 60 28.55 -14.06 -7.24
N GLN A 61 28.02 -12.86 -7.55
CA GLN A 61 26.82 -12.71 -8.38
C GLN A 61 27.10 -12.62 -9.89
N GLY A 62 28.38 -12.72 -10.30
CA GLY A 62 28.80 -12.65 -11.69
C GLY A 62 28.61 -11.27 -12.35
N ILE A 63 28.50 -10.21 -11.56
CA ILE A 63 28.29 -8.82 -12.03
C ILE A 63 29.60 -8.22 -12.53
N VAL A 64 30.69 -8.52 -11.83
CA VAL A 64 32.07 -8.08 -12.16
C VAL A 64 32.97 -9.29 -12.35
N ASN A 65 33.88 -9.22 -13.30
CA ASN A 65 34.79 -10.30 -13.60
C ASN A 65 35.83 -10.52 -12.48
N HIS A 66 36.33 -11.74 -12.37
CA HIS A 66 37.37 -12.12 -11.40
C HIS A 66 38.64 -11.26 -11.47
N ASP A 67 39.11 -10.92 -12.68
CA ASP A 67 40.29 -10.11 -12.88
C ASP A 67 40.14 -8.67 -12.35
N ASP A 68 38.91 -8.17 -12.32
CA ASP A 68 38.58 -6.79 -11.93
C ASP A 68 38.34 -6.65 -10.42
N VAL A 69 37.90 -7.72 -9.77
CA VAL A 69 37.46 -7.72 -8.37
C VAL A 69 38.51 -7.21 -7.39
N ASN A 70 39.77 -7.65 -7.59
CA ASN A 70 40.87 -7.26 -6.73
C ASN A 70 41.26 -5.76 -6.87
N LEU A 71 40.90 -5.12 -7.97
CA LEU A 71 41.17 -3.72 -8.24
C LEU A 71 40.05 -2.78 -7.79
N LEU A 72 38.83 -3.28 -7.58
CA LEU A 72 37.70 -2.47 -7.15
C LEU A 72 37.91 -1.68 -5.86
N PRO A 73 38.48 -2.25 -4.77
CA PRO A 73 38.75 -1.49 -3.56
C PRO A 73 39.75 -0.34 -3.79
N TYR A 74 40.73 -0.54 -4.68
CA TYR A 74 41.70 0.52 -5.04
C TYR A 74 41.04 1.61 -5.89
N LEU A 75 40.14 1.24 -6.83
CA LEU A 75 39.34 2.21 -7.58
C LEU A 75 38.50 3.08 -6.64
N MET A 76 37.78 2.48 -5.69
CA MET A 76 36.97 3.19 -4.71
C MET A 76 37.82 4.08 -3.77
N ARG A 77 39.05 3.68 -3.45
CA ARG A 77 39.96 4.49 -2.69
C ARG A 77 40.54 5.66 -3.53
N PHE A 78 40.75 5.44 -4.82
CA PHE A 78 41.24 6.43 -5.76
C PHE A 78 40.16 7.46 -6.14
N LYS A 79 38.90 7.02 -6.30
CA LYS A 79 37.70 7.84 -6.52
C LYS A 79 36.80 7.79 -5.30
N PRO A 80 37.02 8.63 -4.25
CA PRO A 80 36.29 8.53 -2.97
C PRO A 80 34.77 8.72 -3.11
N GLU A 81 34.33 9.40 -4.15
CA GLU A 81 32.90 9.56 -4.47
C GLU A 81 32.22 8.22 -4.79
N LEU A 82 32.96 7.24 -5.31
CA LEU A 82 32.47 5.89 -5.61
C LEU A 82 32.45 4.97 -4.38
N SER A 83 33.09 5.38 -3.28
CA SER A 83 33.11 4.61 -2.02
C SER A 83 31.99 4.94 -1.06
N LYS A 84 31.18 5.99 -1.35
CA LYS A 84 30.08 6.46 -0.48
C LYS A 84 28.78 5.71 -0.75
N PHE A 85 28.86 4.43 -1.07
CA PHE A 85 27.69 3.62 -1.32
C PHE A 85 26.82 3.48 -0.06
N LYS A 86 25.51 3.45 -0.27
CA LYS A 86 24.49 3.37 0.78
C LYS A 86 23.88 1.96 0.79
N ALA A 87 23.52 1.50 1.98
CA ALA A 87 22.76 0.26 2.10
C ALA A 87 21.39 0.40 1.40
N GLY A 88 20.92 -0.69 0.77
CA GLY A 88 19.65 -0.70 0.06
C GLY A 88 19.59 -1.76 -1.03
N THR A 89 18.45 -1.89 -1.67
CA THR A 89 18.26 -2.79 -2.82
C THR A 89 18.26 -1.97 -4.10
N TYR A 90 19.13 -2.31 -5.02
CA TYR A 90 19.36 -1.55 -6.26
C TYR A 90 19.03 -2.37 -7.49
N SER A 91 18.36 -1.76 -8.47
CA SER A 91 18.21 -2.37 -9.79
C SER A 91 19.51 -2.20 -10.58
N LEU A 92 19.92 -3.26 -11.24
CA LEU A 92 21.06 -3.22 -12.16
C LEU A 92 20.64 -2.90 -13.60
N ASN A 93 19.36 -2.75 -13.84
CA ASN A 93 18.80 -2.51 -15.16
C ASN A 93 19.31 -1.18 -15.75
N GLY A 94 19.84 -1.22 -16.97
CA GLY A 94 20.35 -0.03 -17.68
C GLY A 94 21.73 0.45 -17.21
N LEU A 95 22.39 -0.24 -16.27
CA LEU A 95 23.76 0.02 -15.91
C LEU A 95 24.70 -0.76 -16.86
N ASN A 96 25.75 -0.08 -17.33
CA ASN A 96 26.66 -0.66 -18.33
C ASN A 96 28.09 -0.85 -17.81
N THR A 97 28.55 0.01 -16.92
CA THR A 97 29.96 0.03 -16.47
C THR A 97 30.06 -0.09 -14.96
N VAL A 98 31.25 -0.46 -14.49
CA VAL A 98 31.62 -0.47 -13.07
C VAL A 98 31.40 0.90 -12.43
N GLU A 99 31.73 1.98 -13.14
CA GLU A 99 31.53 3.34 -12.63
C GLU A 99 30.04 3.67 -12.48
N ASP A 100 29.20 3.28 -13.46
CA ASP A 100 27.75 3.47 -13.37
C ASP A 100 27.18 2.75 -12.15
N LEU A 101 27.60 1.49 -11.94
CA LEU A 101 27.19 0.67 -10.81
C LEU A 101 27.53 1.32 -9.47
N LEU A 102 28.80 1.72 -9.27
CA LEU A 102 29.25 2.32 -8.03
C LEU A 102 28.63 3.71 -7.79
N LYS A 103 28.42 4.51 -8.83
CA LYS A 103 27.67 5.77 -8.76
C LYS A 103 26.22 5.53 -8.37
N HIS A 104 25.59 4.49 -8.92
CA HIS A 104 24.21 4.12 -8.60
C HIS A 104 24.08 3.77 -7.12
N PHE A 105 24.97 2.94 -6.56
CA PHE A 105 25.00 2.63 -5.14
C PHE A 105 25.26 3.87 -4.26
N SER A 106 26.14 4.78 -4.71
CA SER A 106 26.43 6.02 -4.00
C SER A 106 25.27 7.01 -4.02
N SER A 107 24.41 6.96 -5.04
CA SER A 107 23.23 7.80 -5.15
C SER A 107 22.19 7.50 -4.06
N GLY A 108 22.12 6.24 -3.60
CA GLY A 108 21.12 5.76 -2.64
C GLY A 108 19.70 5.70 -3.21
N LYS A 109 19.56 5.67 -4.53
CA LYS A 109 18.27 5.48 -5.20
C LYS A 109 17.90 4.00 -5.21
N GLU A 110 17.29 3.56 -4.12
CA GLU A 110 16.79 2.19 -4.00
C GLU A 110 15.62 1.93 -4.94
N VAL A 111 15.47 0.68 -5.35
CA VAL A 111 14.25 0.22 -6.02
C VAL A 111 13.10 0.24 -5.04
N GLN A 112 12.02 0.91 -5.43
CA GLN A 112 10.76 0.84 -4.71
C GLN A 112 9.68 0.27 -5.60
N LEU A 113 9.12 -0.84 -5.16
CA LEU A 113 7.91 -1.44 -5.70
C LEU A 113 6.71 -0.96 -4.86
N SER A 114 5.51 -1.15 -5.36
CA SER A 114 4.32 -0.77 -4.61
C SER A 114 3.19 -1.76 -4.81
N VAL A 115 2.35 -1.89 -3.77
CA VAL A 115 1.05 -2.54 -3.83
C VAL A 115 -0.01 -1.52 -3.43
N GLN A 116 -1.10 -1.45 -4.18
CA GLN A 116 -2.19 -0.51 -3.93
C GLN A 116 -3.37 -1.24 -3.30
N PHE A 117 -3.78 -0.79 -2.12
CA PHE A 117 -4.99 -1.23 -1.43
C PHE A 117 -6.08 -0.17 -1.60
N ILE A 118 -7.05 -0.47 -2.47
CA ILE A 118 -8.14 0.44 -2.81
C ILE A 118 -9.23 0.31 -1.76
N GLU A 119 -9.74 1.44 -1.26
CA GLU A 119 -10.84 1.51 -0.29
C GLU A 119 -12.10 0.77 -0.75
N GLY A 120 -12.93 0.38 0.19
CA GLY A 120 -14.20 -0.32 -0.08
C GLY A 120 -14.05 -1.75 -0.60
N LYS A 121 -12.82 -2.28 -0.70
CA LYS A 121 -12.57 -3.70 -1.00
C LYS A 121 -12.51 -4.51 0.29
N THR A 122 -12.72 -5.84 0.17
CA THR A 122 -12.58 -6.79 1.27
C THR A 122 -11.13 -7.23 1.45
N PHE A 123 -10.81 -7.78 2.62
CA PHE A 123 -9.49 -8.37 2.88
C PHE A 123 -9.17 -9.51 1.89
N LYS A 124 -10.17 -10.30 1.49
CA LYS A 124 -9.99 -11.36 0.47
C LYS A 124 -9.37 -10.79 -0.81
N VAL A 125 -9.90 -9.68 -1.32
CA VAL A 125 -9.38 -9.02 -2.54
C VAL A 125 -7.96 -8.50 -2.33
N TRP A 126 -7.66 -7.90 -1.19
CA TRP A 126 -6.33 -7.37 -0.90
C TRP A 126 -5.30 -8.48 -0.68
N ARG A 127 -5.71 -9.60 -0.07
CA ARG A 127 -4.86 -10.79 0.06
C ARG A 127 -4.43 -11.32 -1.31
N GLU A 128 -5.35 -11.37 -2.27
CA GLU A 128 -5.03 -11.77 -3.65
C GLU A 128 -4.07 -10.78 -4.34
N GLN A 129 -4.21 -9.48 -4.09
CA GLN A 129 -3.29 -8.47 -4.60
C GLN A 129 -1.91 -8.60 -3.95
N LEU A 130 -1.86 -8.82 -2.65
CA LEU A 130 -0.61 -9.01 -1.92
C LEU A 130 0.13 -10.27 -2.39
N ALA A 131 -0.58 -11.36 -2.63
CA ALA A 131 -0.02 -12.61 -3.15
C ALA A 131 0.58 -12.46 -4.56
N LYS A 132 0.17 -11.45 -5.33
CA LYS A 132 0.68 -11.14 -6.66
C LYS A 132 1.80 -10.09 -6.65
N ALA A 133 2.16 -9.55 -5.48
CA ALA A 133 3.21 -8.54 -5.37
C ALA A 133 4.57 -9.13 -5.72
N SER A 134 5.20 -8.63 -6.79
CA SER A 134 6.46 -9.17 -7.31
C SER A 134 7.60 -8.97 -6.31
N TYR A 135 8.52 -9.93 -6.26
CA TYR A 135 9.74 -9.88 -5.41
C TYR A 135 9.47 -9.70 -3.90
N MET A 136 8.28 -10.04 -3.43
CA MET A 136 7.90 -10.03 -2.03
C MET A 136 8.04 -11.44 -1.43
N GLN A 137 8.44 -11.52 -0.16
CA GLN A 137 8.40 -12.76 0.60
C GLN A 137 6.97 -12.99 1.09
N HIS A 138 6.30 -13.96 0.50
CA HIS A 138 4.90 -14.29 0.80
C HIS A 138 4.80 -15.27 1.98
N THR A 139 4.90 -14.76 3.19
CA THR A 139 4.86 -15.57 4.43
C THR A 139 3.44 -15.83 4.92
N LEU A 140 2.46 -15.16 4.31
CA LEU A 140 1.04 -15.21 4.74
C LEU A 140 0.16 -16.08 3.85
N ASN A 141 0.68 -16.65 2.75
CA ASN A 141 -0.14 -17.39 1.79
C ASN A 141 -0.87 -18.59 2.41
N GLU A 142 -0.19 -19.35 3.28
CA GLU A 142 -0.73 -20.55 3.92
C GLU A 142 -1.46 -20.26 5.25
N LYS A 143 -1.50 -19.00 5.69
CA LYS A 143 -2.13 -18.64 6.97
C LYS A 143 -3.61 -18.33 6.79
N SER A 144 -4.41 -18.74 7.77
CA SER A 144 -5.79 -18.30 7.90
C SER A 144 -5.88 -16.82 8.24
N GLU A 145 -7.03 -16.21 7.99
CA GLU A 145 -7.28 -14.81 8.35
C GLU A 145 -7.11 -14.56 9.86
N ALA A 146 -7.59 -15.50 10.70
CA ALA A 146 -7.44 -15.44 12.15
C ALA A 146 -5.98 -15.50 12.61
N GLU A 147 -5.14 -16.34 11.99
CA GLU A 147 -3.70 -16.38 12.27
C GLU A 147 -3.00 -15.07 11.88
N ILE A 148 -3.39 -14.47 10.75
CA ILE A 148 -2.86 -13.17 10.33
C ILE A 148 -3.28 -12.09 11.33
N ALA A 149 -4.53 -12.08 11.78
CA ALA A 149 -5.03 -11.16 12.78
C ALA A 149 -4.23 -11.28 14.10
N GLN A 150 -3.95 -12.51 14.55
CA GLN A 150 -3.11 -12.76 15.72
C GLN A 150 -1.68 -12.21 15.55
N LEU A 151 -1.05 -12.42 14.39
CA LEU A 151 0.29 -11.90 14.08
C LEU A 151 0.34 -10.37 14.05
N LEU A 152 -0.78 -9.72 13.72
CA LEU A 152 -0.94 -8.27 13.75
C LEU A 152 -1.30 -7.73 15.14
N GLY A 153 -1.67 -8.60 16.09
CA GLY A 153 -2.14 -8.21 17.43
C GLY A 153 -3.59 -7.72 17.45
N ILE A 154 -4.40 -8.11 16.45
CA ILE A 154 -5.81 -7.77 16.35
C ILE A 154 -6.62 -8.78 17.17
N ALA A 155 -7.47 -8.29 18.09
CA ALA A 155 -8.30 -9.13 18.96
C ALA A 155 -9.50 -9.81 18.26
N HIS A 156 -9.69 -9.54 16.98
CA HIS A 156 -10.78 -10.06 16.15
C HIS A 156 -10.23 -11.06 15.13
N GLU A 157 -10.98 -12.11 14.81
CA GLU A 157 -10.60 -13.10 13.81
C GLU A 157 -10.68 -12.61 12.36
N LYS A 158 -11.49 -11.56 12.13
CA LYS A 158 -11.67 -10.92 10.84
C LYS A 158 -10.83 -9.67 10.71
N LEU A 159 -10.21 -9.51 9.54
CA LEU A 159 -9.38 -8.36 9.21
C LEU A 159 -10.13 -7.23 8.53
N GLU A 160 -11.42 -7.45 8.21
CA GLU A 160 -12.23 -6.41 7.59
C GLU A 160 -12.23 -5.14 8.44
N GLY A 161 -11.94 -4.01 7.78
CA GLY A 161 -11.89 -2.70 8.41
C GLY A 161 -10.55 -2.35 9.06
N TRP A 162 -9.71 -3.32 9.44
CA TRP A 162 -8.51 -3.10 10.24
C TRP A 162 -7.27 -2.66 9.47
N ILE A 163 -7.28 -2.73 8.15
CA ILE A 163 -6.12 -2.41 7.30
C ILE A 163 -6.43 -1.14 6.51
N ALA A 164 -5.56 -0.15 6.56
CA ALA A 164 -5.77 1.13 5.88
C ALA A 164 -5.61 1.00 4.36
N PRO A 165 -6.55 1.53 3.56
CA PRO A 165 -6.34 1.70 2.13
C PRO A 165 -5.25 2.75 1.86
N ASP A 166 -4.30 2.40 1.00
CA ASP A 166 -3.23 3.27 0.51
C ASP A 166 -2.39 2.56 -0.56
N THR A 167 -1.42 3.27 -1.11
CA THR A 167 -0.32 2.69 -1.89
C THR A 167 0.89 2.48 -0.98
N TYR A 168 1.24 1.22 -0.75
CA TYR A 168 2.34 0.83 0.12
C TYR A 168 3.59 0.48 -0.68
N SER A 169 4.63 1.29 -0.50
CA SER A 169 5.94 0.99 -1.07
C SER A 169 6.65 -0.10 -0.27
N TYR A 170 7.39 -0.93 -0.99
CA TYR A 170 8.26 -1.97 -0.44
C TYR A 170 9.50 -2.15 -1.31
N VAL A 171 10.55 -2.73 -0.76
CA VAL A 171 11.75 -3.11 -1.51
C VAL A 171 11.73 -4.61 -1.84
N PRO A 172 12.40 -5.08 -2.89
CA PRO A 172 12.55 -6.50 -3.17
C PRO A 172 12.98 -7.30 -1.94
N ASN A 173 12.42 -8.49 -1.76
CA ASN A 173 12.58 -9.36 -0.59
C ASN A 173 11.99 -8.84 0.72
N SER A 174 11.18 -7.78 0.70
CA SER A 174 10.36 -7.39 1.85
C SER A 174 9.37 -8.47 2.21
N ASN A 175 9.02 -8.54 3.50
CA ASN A 175 8.04 -9.47 4.04
C ASN A 175 6.63 -8.85 3.97
N ASP A 176 5.65 -9.63 3.50
CA ASP A 176 4.25 -9.23 3.39
C ASP A 176 3.60 -8.90 4.75
N LEU A 177 3.98 -9.59 5.82
CA LEU A 177 3.52 -9.28 7.17
C LEU A 177 3.95 -7.89 7.63
N GLU A 178 5.19 -7.47 7.33
CA GLU A 178 5.67 -6.13 7.70
C GLU A 178 4.90 -5.03 6.95
N LEU A 179 4.49 -5.28 5.71
CA LEU A 179 3.63 -4.36 4.97
C LEU A 179 2.25 -4.26 5.61
N LEU A 180 1.62 -5.39 5.95
CA LEU A 180 0.32 -5.39 6.63
C LEU A 180 0.39 -4.74 8.03
N LYS A 181 1.48 -4.92 8.79
CA LYS A 181 1.68 -4.23 10.08
C LYS A 181 1.64 -2.71 9.92
N ARG A 182 2.32 -2.17 8.92
CA ARG A 182 2.28 -0.72 8.63
C ARG A 182 0.88 -0.24 8.28
N ALA A 183 0.16 -1.01 7.47
CA ALA A 183 -1.20 -0.70 7.07
C ALA A 183 -2.19 -0.79 8.25
N TYR A 184 -2.04 -1.77 9.12
CA TYR A 184 -2.80 -1.90 10.37
C TYR A 184 -2.55 -0.72 11.31
N GLN A 185 -1.28 -0.39 11.58
CA GLN A 185 -0.92 0.73 12.45
C GLN A 185 -1.48 2.07 11.93
N LYS A 186 -1.49 2.26 10.60
CA LYS A 186 -2.10 3.43 9.97
C LYS A 186 -3.61 3.48 10.22
N GLN A 187 -4.31 2.36 10.05
CA GLN A 187 -5.76 2.29 10.29
C GLN A 187 -6.10 2.50 11.76
N GLN A 188 -5.35 1.87 12.66
CA GLN A 188 -5.53 2.03 14.10
C GLN A 188 -5.40 3.51 14.49
N LYS A 189 -4.35 4.18 14.02
CA LYS A 189 -4.16 5.62 14.28
C LYS A 189 -5.31 6.48 13.74
N ALA A 190 -5.81 6.16 12.53
CA ALA A 190 -6.94 6.88 11.94
C ALA A 190 -8.22 6.66 12.74
N LEU A 191 -8.48 5.42 13.19
CA LEU A 191 -9.63 5.08 14.01
C LEU A 191 -9.56 5.74 15.39
N ASP A 192 -8.41 5.68 16.06
CA ASP A 192 -8.20 6.33 17.36
C ASP A 192 -8.43 7.84 17.29
N ASN A 193 -7.87 8.47 16.24
CA ASN A 193 -8.07 9.91 16.01
C ASN A 193 -9.55 10.24 15.74
N ALA A 194 -10.23 9.46 14.90
CA ALA A 194 -11.65 9.64 14.62
C ALA A 194 -12.50 9.47 15.90
N TRP A 195 -12.19 8.46 16.72
CA TRP A 195 -12.91 8.19 17.96
C TRP A 195 -12.71 9.28 19.01
N GLN A 196 -11.49 9.76 19.18
CA GLN A 196 -11.17 10.84 20.15
C GLN A 196 -11.83 12.15 19.78
N ASN A 197 -11.91 12.46 18.48
CA ASN A 197 -12.49 13.72 17.98
C ASN A 197 -13.94 13.57 17.53
N ARG A 198 -14.65 12.51 17.96
CA ARG A 198 -16.03 12.28 17.56
C ARG A 198 -16.99 13.32 18.12
N ALA A 199 -18.07 13.59 17.40
CA ALA A 199 -19.17 14.38 17.86
C ALA A 199 -19.76 13.78 19.15
N GLU A 200 -20.29 14.65 20.01
CA GLU A 200 -20.97 14.21 21.24
C GLU A 200 -22.24 13.41 20.93
N ASN A 201 -22.57 12.48 21.81
CA ASN A 201 -23.81 11.70 21.76
C ASN A 201 -24.03 10.88 20.46
N LEU A 202 -22.94 10.38 19.83
CA LEU A 202 -23.07 9.38 18.78
C LEU A 202 -23.63 8.07 19.38
N PRO A 203 -24.57 7.38 18.71
CA PRO A 203 -25.13 6.11 19.17
C PRO A 203 -24.19 4.94 18.85
N LEU A 204 -22.90 5.08 19.17
CA LEU A 204 -21.84 4.10 18.96
C LEU A 204 -21.15 3.87 20.30
N ALA A 205 -21.09 2.60 20.72
CA ALA A 205 -20.55 2.24 22.04
C ALA A 205 -19.02 2.10 22.06
N SER A 206 -18.38 1.90 20.89
CA SER A 206 -16.94 1.60 20.80
C SER A 206 -16.31 2.09 19.50
N PRO A 207 -14.96 2.22 19.46
CA PRO A 207 -14.25 2.46 18.20
C PRO A 207 -14.54 1.39 17.13
N TYR A 208 -14.78 0.15 17.56
CA TYR A 208 -15.10 -0.94 16.64
C TYR A 208 -16.46 -0.74 15.95
N GLU A 209 -17.47 -0.28 16.65
CA GLU A 209 -18.76 0.09 16.04
C GLU A 209 -18.61 1.25 15.06
N MET A 210 -17.73 2.21 15.35
CA MET A 210 -17.38 3.27 14.39
C MET A 210 -16.73 2.71 13.14
N LEU A 211 -15.82 1.75 13.26
CA LEU A 211 -15.18 1.08 12.15
C LEU A 211 -16.19 0.31 11.28
N ILE A 212 -17.14 -0.40 11.93
CA ILE A 212 -18.24 -1.10 11.23
C ILE A 212 -19.06 -0.10 10.42
N LEU A 213 -19.52 0.99 11.04
CA LEU A 213 -20.36 1.97 10.35
C LEU A 213 -19.57 2.69 9.24
N ALA A 214 -18.28 2.99 9.45
CA ALA A 214 -17.43 3.59 8.42
C ALA A 214 -17.29 2.68 7.19
N SER A 215 -17.22 1.36 7.39
CA SER A 215 -17.17 0.41 6.28
C SER A 215 -18.45 0.38 5.45
N ILE A 216 -19.60 0.63 6.08
CA ILE A 216 -20.89 0.77 5.40
C ILE A 216 -20.95 2.07 4.60
N VAL A 217 -20.59 3.20 5.24
CA VAL A 217 -20.55 4.53 4.59
C VAL A 217 -19.61 4.52 3.38
N GLU A 218 -18.44 3.85 3.49
CA GLU A 218 -17.50 3.69 2.38
C GLU A 218 -18.11 3.00 1.17
N LYS A 219 -19.01 2.04 1.41
CA LYS A 219 -19.69 1.26 0.35
C LYS A 219 -20.89 1.99 -0.26
N GLU A 220 -21.46 2.97 0.45
CA GLU A 220 -22.68 3.65 0.01
C GLU A 220 -22.42 4.80 -0.94
N THR A 221 -21.35 5.55 -0.75
CA THR A 221 -21.09 6.69 -1.63
C THR A 221 -19.63 6.87 -2.00
N ALA A 222 -19.39 7.06 -3.29
CA ALA A 222 -18.11 7.52 -3.82
C ALA A 222 -17.98 9.07 -3.78
N VAL A 223 -19.09 9.79 -3.55
CA VAL A 223 -19.11 11.25 -3.53
C VAL A 223 -18.60 11.75 -2.17
N ALA A 224 -17.40 12.31 -2.16
CA ALA A 224 -16.73 12.71 -0.93
C ALA A 224 -17.54 13.73 -0.09
N SER A 225 -18.23 14.66 -0.74
CA SER A 225 -19.05 15.69 -0.08
C SER A 225 -20.34 15.14 0.56
N GLU A 226 -20.81 13.96 0.14
CA GLU A 226 -22.01 13.36 0.68
C GLU A 226 -21.75 12.41 1.86
N ARG A 227 -20.49 11.98 2.08
CA ARG A 227 -20.17 11.02 3.14
C ARG A 227 -20.67 11.44 4.53
N PRO A 228 -20.49 12.71 5.00
CA PRO A 228 -21.01 13.13 6.30
C PRO A 228 -22.55 13.08 6.36
N GLN A 229 -23.21 13.33 5.25
CA GLN A 229 -24.66 13.31 5.14
C GLN A 229 -25.20 11.87 5.14
N VAL A 230 -24.56 10.95 4.41
CA VAL A 230 -24.85 9.51 4.43
C VAL A 230 -24.63 8.94 5.85
N ALA A 231 -23.50 9.29 6.49
CA ALA A 231 -23.25 8.93 7.88
C ALA A 231 -24.35 9.42 8.82
N SER A 232 -24.83 10.66 8.63
CA SER A 232 -25.92 11.26 9.41
C SER A 232 -27.20 10.42 9.31
N VAL A 233 -27.56 9.92 8.12
CA VAL A 233 -28.75 9.06 7.96
C VAL A 233 -28.64 7.80 8.82
N PHE A 234 -27.52 7.08 8.75
CA PHE A 234 -27.31 5.87 9.56
C PHE A 234 -27.28 6.16 11.06
N ILE A 235 -26.64 7.23 11.49
CA ILE A 235 -26.62 7.70 12.89
C ILE A 235 -28.05 7.99 13.37
N ASN A 236 -28.87 8.67 12.57
CA ASN A 236 -30.26 8.97 12.90
C ASN A 236 -31.09 7.69 13.00
N ARG A 237 -30.91 6.73 12.07
CA ARG A 237 -31.58 5.44 12.14
C ARG A 237 -31.20 4.66 13.41
N LEU A 238 -29.92 4.61 13.78
CA LEU A 238 -29.47 3.95 15.00
C LEU A 238 -30.10 4.59 16.25
N ARG A 239 -30.17 5.93 16.32
CA ARG A 239 -30.83 6.67 17.43
C ARG A 239 -32.31 6.30 17.56
N LEU A 240 -32.98 6.11 16.43
CA LEU A 240 -34.41 5.77 16.38
C LEU A 240 -34.68 4.26 16.43
N LYS A 241 -33.64 3.44 16.60
CA LYS A 241 -33.70 1.97 16.56
C LYS A 241 -34.33 1.43 15.25
N MET A 242 -34.12 2.15 14.15
CA MET A 242 -34.49 1.73 12.81
C MET A 242 -33.44 0.79 12.23
N LYS A 243 -33.88 -0.18 11.44
CA LYS A 243 -32.97 -1.05 10.67
C LYS A 243 -32.17 -0.21 9.68
N LEU A 244 -30.88 -0.55 9.44
CA LEU A 244 -30.03 0.24 8.54
C LEU A 244 -30.43 0.04 7.07
N GLN A 245 -30.89 -1.15 6.68
CA GLN A 245 -31.43 -1.47 5.35
C GLN A 245 -30.52 -1.01 4.21
N THR A 246 -29.31 -1.51 4.20
CA THR A 246 -28.27 -1.15 3.25
C THR A 246 -27.79 -2.38 2.48
N ASP A 247 -27.88 -2.32 1.15
CA ASP A 247 -27.56 -3.41 0.23
C ASP A 247 -26.11 -3.94 0.38
N PRO A 248 -25.09 -3.12 0.56
CA PRO A 248 -23.72 -3.61 0.76
C PRO A 248 -23.56 -4.64 1.88
N THR A 249 -24.35 -4.55 2.96
CA THR A 249 -24.29 -5.53 4.05
C THR A 249 -24.87 -6.87 3.62
N VAL A 250 -25.94 -6.87 2.82
CA VAL A 250 -26.51 -8.09 2.24
C VAL A 250 -25.52 -8.73 1.28
N ILE A 251 -24.91 -7.94 0.39
CA ILE A 251 -23.88 -8.40 -0.56
C ILE A 251 -22.73 -9.07 0.18
N TYR A 252 -22.23 -8.44 1.25
CA TYR A 252 -21.16 -9.01 2.06
C TYR A 252 -21.57 -10.34 2.71
N GLY A 253 -22.78 -10.40 3.27
CA GLY A 253 -23.34 -11.61 3.85
C GLY A 253 -23.58 -12.75 2.85
N MET A 254 -23.86 -12.43 1.58
CA MET A 254 -23.94 -13.40 0.49
C MET A 254 -22.58 -14.00 0.12
N GLY A 255 -21.50 -13.23 0.28
CA GLY A 255 -20.15 -13.66 -0.10
C GLY A 255 -20.06 -14.11 -1.55
N ASP A 256 -19.50 -15.29 -1.81
CA ASP A 256 -19.30 -15.82 -3.17
C ASP A 256 -20.61 -16.17 -3.90
N ARG A 257 -21.75 -16.17 -3.21
CA ARG A 257 -23.09 -16.34 -3.84
C ARG A 257 -23.57 -15.10 -4.61
N TYR A 258 -22.96 -13.93 -4.35
CA TYR A 258 -23.33 -12.71 -5.04
C TYR A 258 -22.86 -12.73 -6.50
N ASN A 259 -23.81 -12.62 -7.43
CA ASN A 259 -23.58 -12.68 -8.87
C ASN A 259 -23.87 -11.35 -9.60
N GLY A 260 -23.86 -10.23 -8.87
CA GLY A 260 -24.14 -8.90 -9.43
C GLY A 260 -25.58 -8.42 -9.24
N ASN A 261 -26.50 -9.25 -8.73
CA ASN A 261 -27.87 -8.87 -8.48
C ASN A 261 -28.33 -9.31 -7.08
N ILE A 262 -29.07 -8.44 -6.40
CA ILE A 262 -29.79 -8.74 -5.16
C ILE A 262 -31.25 -9.04 -5.52
N ARG A 263 -31.76 -10.15 -5.06
CA ARG A 263 -33.16 -10.56 -5.25
C ARG A 263 -33.94 -10.29 -3.97
N ARG A 264 -35.26 -10.21 -4.06
CA ARG A 264 -36.10 -10.01 -2.89
C ARG A 264 -35.86 -11.04 -1.78
N LYS A 265 -35.71 -12.32 -2.14
CA LYS A 265 -35.37 -13.37 -1.19
C LYS A 265 -34.05 -13.13 -0.42
N ASP A 266 -33.09 -12.48 -1.05
CA ASP A 266 -31.77 -12.19 -0.43
C ASP A 266 -31.92 -11.08 0.64
N LEU A 267 -32.87 -10.14 0.45
CA LEU A 267 -33.24 -9.12 1.43
C LEU A 267 -34.06 -9.68 2.62
N GLU A 268 -34.69 -10.83 2.44
CA GLU A 268 -35.52 -11.51 3.46
C GLU A 268 -34.72 -12.61 4.20
N GLU A 269 -33.53 -13.00 3.68
CA GLU A 269 -32.69 -14.06 4.27
C GLU A 269 -32.09 -13.61 5.62
N ALA A 270 -32.30 -14.42 6.66
CA ALA A 270 -31.77 -14.17 7.99
C ALA A 270 -30.28 -14.51 8.06
N THR A 271 -29.42 -13.54 7.75
CA THR A 271 -27.97 -13.63 7.95
C THR A 271 -27.51 -12.59 8.98
N PRO A 272 -26.37 -12.80 9.69
CA PRO A 272 -25.87 -11.84 10.64
C PRO A 272 -25.53 -10.46 10.03
N TYR A 273 -25.39 -10.39 8.71
CA TYR A 273 -25.06 -9.17 7.97
C TYR A 273 -26.26 -8.50 7.32
N ASN A 274 -27.42 -9.17 7.24
CA ASN A 274 -28.57 -8.60 6.55
C ASN A 274 -29.25 -7.51 7.39
N THR A 275 -28.89 -6.25 7.17
CA THR A 275 -29.46 -5.10 7.89
C THR A 275 -30.91 -4.76 7.51
N TYR A 276 -31.55 -5.50 6.60
CA TYR A 276 -33.00 -5.49 6.41
C TYR A 276 -33.72 -6.34 7.44
N VAL A 277 -33.01 -7.31 8.05
CA VAL A 277 -33.58 -8.28 9.00
C VAL A 277 -33.09 -8.02 10.42
N ILE A 278 -31.78 -7.80 10.62
CA ILE A 278 -31.17 -7.52 11.93
C ILE A 278 -31.41 -6.07 12.37
N ASP A 279 -31.37 -5.84 13.68
CA ASP A 279 -31.38 -4.51 14.27
C ASP A 279 -29.95 -4.02 14.51
N GLY A 280 -29.67 -2.73 14.27
CA GLY A 280 -28.37 -2.11 14.51
C GLY A 280 -27.30 -2.48 13.47
N LEU A 281 -26.07 -2.55 13.93
CA LEU A 281 -24.88 -2.82 13.11
C LEU A 281 -24.66 -4.32 12.86
N PRO A 282 -24.08 -4.71 11.73
CA PRO A 282 -23.58 -6.08 11.54
C PRO A 282 -22.42 -6.39 12.50
N PRO A 283 -22.05 -7.69 12.66
CA PRO A 283 -21.06 -8.09 13.67
C PRO A 283 -19.62 -7.65 13.35
N THR A 284 -19.32 -7.37 12.09
CA THR A 284 -17.98 -6.91 11.66
C THR A 284 -18.10 -5.82 10.59
N PRO A 285 -17.03 -5.06 10.32
CA PRO A 285 -16.94 -4.29 9.09
C PRO A 285 -17.19 -5.17 7.85
N ILE A 286 -17.63 -4.57 6.77
CA ILE A 286 -17.96 -5.25 5.48
C ILE A 286 -16.97 -4.90 4.36
N ALA A 287 -16.05 -4.02 4.63
CA ALA A 287 -14.99 -3.56 3.70
C ALA A 287 -13.91 -2.80 4.48
N MET A 288 -12.84 -2.44 3.80
CA MET A 288 -11.79 -1.56 4.33
C MET A 288 -12.20 -0.10 4.13
N PRO A 289 -12.54 0.65 5.19
CA PRO A 289 -12.91 2.06 5.07
C PRO A 289 -11.68 2.96 4.96
N SER A 290 -11.83 4.06 4.23
CA SER A 290 -10.87 5.15 4.19
C SER A 290 -10.90 5.98 5.48
N GLU A 291 -9.86 6.77 5.73
CA GLU A 291 -9.84 7.79 6.79
C GLU A 291 -10.99 8.81 6.62
N ALA A 292 -11.36 9.10 5.37
CA ALA A 292 -12.48 10.00 5.07
C ALA A 292 -13.84 9.41 5.52
N ALA A 293 -14.05 8.11 5.39
CA ALA A 293 -15.25 7.45 5.89
C ALA A 293 -15.28 7.42 7.43
N LEU A 294 -14.14 7.15 8.08
CA LEU A 294 -14.02 7.25 9.54
C LEU A 294 -14.34 8.66 10.03
N LYS A 295 -13.79 9.69 9.38
CA LYS A 295 -14.06 11.09 9.70
C LYS A 295 -15.54 11.43 9.52
N ALA A 296 -16.18 10.99 8.45
CA ALA A 296 -17.60 11.22 8.20
C ALA A 296 -18.50 10.61 9.28
N VAL A 297 -18.15 9.42 9.78
CA VAL A 297 -18.88 8.78 10.88
C VAL A 297 -18.60 9.46 12.22
N SER A 298 -17.36 9.89 12.45
CA SER A 298 -17.01 10.59 13.71
C SER A 298 -17.62 11.98 13.80
N GLN A 299 -17.81 12.65 12.69
CA GLN A 299 -18.36 14.00 12.58
C GLN A 299 -19.42 14.07 11.47
N PRO A 300 -20.57 13.40 11.65
CA PRO A 300 -21.64 13.39 10.66
C PRO A 300 -22.30 14.78 10.59
N ASP A 301 -22.89 15.10 9.46
CA ASP A 301 -23.71 16.30 9.31
C ASP A 301 -24.90 16.26 10.29
N ASN A 302 -25.26 17.40 10.80
CA ASN A 302 -26.47 17.52 11.64
C ASN A 302 -27.71 17.70 10.77
N THR A 303 -28.26 16.59 10.28
CA THR A 303 -29.44 16.58 9.41
C THR A 303 -30.57 15.76 10.01
N PRO A 304 -31.82 16.02 9.61
CA PRO A 304 -32.97 15.22 10.03
C PRO A 304 -33.28 14.06 9.05
N TYR A 305 -32.36 13.75 8.12
CA TYR A 305 -32.62 12.75 7.09
C TYR A 305 -32.58 11.32 7.64
N LEU A 306 -33.48 10.50 7.13
CA LEU A 306 -33.59 9.08 7.46
C LEU A 306 -33.47 8.17 6.22
N TYR A 307 -33.51 8.75 5.02
CA TYR A 307 -33.52 8.04 3.75
C TYR A 307 -32.65 8.77 2.73
N PHE A 308 -32.08 8.00 1.82
CA PHE A 308 -31.47 8.53 0.59
C PHE A 308 -31.70 7.56 -0.56
N VAL A 309 -31.65 8.04 -1.78
CA VAL A 309 -31.75 7.28 -3.02
C VAL A 309 -30.95 8.00 -4.10
N ALA A 310 -30.39 7.26 -5.05
CA ALA A 310 -29.65 7.85 -6.18
C ALA A 310 -30.52 8.89 -6.92
N ASP A 311 -29.94 10.05 -7.27
CA ASP A 311 -30.62 11.16 -7.94
C ASP A 311 -30.43 11.18 -9.46
N GLY A 312 -29.55 10.30 -9.95
CA GLY A 312 -29.19 10.23 -11.36
C GLY A 312 -28.02 11.13 -11.77
N SER A 313 -27.51 11.99 -10.93
CA SER A 313 -26.31 12.79 -11.21
C SER A 313 -25.01 12.06 -10.83
N GLY A 314 -25.12 10.95 -10.11
CA GLY A 314 -24.04 10.22 -9.45
C GLY A 314 -24.03 10.43 -7.94
N GLY A 315 -24.92 11.30 -7.43
CA GLY A 315 -25.15 11.56 -6.02
C GLY A 315 -26.51 11.02 -5.54
N HIS A 316 -26.95 11.55 -4.38
CA HIS A 316 -28.14 11.08 -3.70
C HIS A 316 -29.11 12.21 -3.36
N LYS A 317 -30.41 11.90 -3.43
CA LYS A 317 -31.48 12.72 -2.86
C LYS A 317 -31.81 12.21 -1.47
N PHE A 318 -31.67 13.08 -0.47
CA PHE A 318 -31.92 12.80 0.93
C PHE A 318 -33.37 13.18 1.31
N SER A 319 -33.98 12.41 2.19
CA SER A 319 -35.39 12.57 2.60
C SER A 319 -35.55 12.37 4.10
N LYS A 320 -36.49 13.11 4.71
CA LYS A 320 -36.84 13.00 6.14
C LYS A 320 -37.88 11.95 6.40
N THR A 321 -38.81 11.81 5.47
CA THR A 321 -39.99 10.93 5.62
C THR A 321 -40.01 9.84 4.54
N LEU A 322 -40.69 8.74 4.84
CA LEU A 322 -40.89 7.65 3.87
C LEU A 322 -41.68 8.13 2.62
N ASN A 323 -42.62 9.07 2.78
CA ASN A 323 -43.35 9.62 1.65
C ASN A 323 -42.46 10.39 0.68
N GLU A 324 -41.59 11.25 1.21
CA GLU A 324 -40.60 11.98 0.41
C GLU A 324 -39.65 11.02 -0.29
N HIS A 325 -39.16 9.99 0.44
CA HIS A 325 -38.31 8.96 -0.12
C HIS A 325 -38.97 8.20 -1.25
N ASN A 326 -40.20 7.75 -1.06
CA ASN A 326 -40.96 7.06 -2.10
C ASN A 326 -41.22 7.93 -3.35
N GLN A 327 -41.36 9.23 -3.17
CA GLN A 327 -41.40 10.16 -4.29
C GLN A 327 -40.07 10.23 -5.04
N ALA A 328 -38.95 10.37 -4.31
CA ALA A 328 -37.61 10.37 -4.89
C ALA A 328 -37.27 9.07 -5.62
N VAL A 329 -37.68 7.91 -5.08
CA VAL A 329 -37.54 6.61 -5.75
C VAL A 329 -38.31 6.57 -7.07
N ARG A 330 -39.54 7.11 -7.12
CA ARG A 330 -40.30 7.16 -8.38
C ARG A 330 -39.63 8.05 -9.43
N GLU A 331 -39.02 9.16 -8.99
CA GLU A 331 -38.24 10.05 -9.86
C GLU A 331 -37.01 9.33 -10.41
N TRP A 332 -36.26 8.65 -9.55
CA TRP A 332 -35.09 7.86 -9.94
C TRP A 332 -35.44 6.76 -10.97
N ILE A 333 -36.52 6.01 -10.74
CA ILE A 333 -36.95 4.95 -11.67
C ILE A 333 -37.27 5.54 -13.08
N LYS A 334 -37.84 6.75 -13.16
CA LYS A 334 -38.09 7.40 -14.44
C LYS A 334 -36.78 7.78 -15.15
N ILE A 335 -35.81 8.33 -14.40
CA ILE A 335 -34.48 8.68 -14.93
C ILE A 335 -33.76 7.42 -15.45
N GLU A 336 -33.76 6.35 -14.68
CA GLU A 336 -33.11 5.08 -15.06
C GLU A 336 -33.77 4.46 -16.32
N ARG A 337 -35.09 4.52 -16.40
CA ARG A 337 -35.84 4.04 -17.58
C ARG A 337 -35.47 4.84 -18.83
N ASN A 338 -35.41 6.15 -18.75
CA ASN A 338 -35.07 7.01 -19.90
C ASN A 338 -33.63 6.74 -20.38
N ARG A 339 -32.67 6.61 -19.46
CA ARG A 339 -31.27 6.23 -19.79
C ARG A 339 -31.16 4.87 -20.48
N LYS A 340 -31.97 3.89 -20.09
CA LYS A 340 -32.00 2.58 -20.76
C LYS A 340 -32.62 2.64 -22.17
N LEU A 341 -33.49 3.59 -22.42
CA LEU A 341 -34.07 3.82 -23.76
C LEU A 341 -33.10 4.55 -24.69
N GLU A 342 -32.32 5.51 -24.17
CA GLU A 342 -31.31 6.24 -24.91
C GLU A 342 -30.09 5.40 -25.31
N LYS A 343 -29.84 4.29 -24.60
CA LYS A 343 -28.72 3.36 -24.89
C LYS A 343 -29.09 2.22 -25.85
N LYS A 344 -30.34 2.15 -26.31
CA LYS A 344 -30.82 1.21 -27.33
C LYS A 344 -30.95 1.89 -28.68
#